data_10d29cc1cc9b91a3ed85ce0a63c16dab
#
_entry.id   10d29cc1cc9b91a3ed85ce0a63c16dab
#
_cell.length_a   1.000
_cell.length_b   1.000
_cell.length_c   1.000
_cell.angle_alpha   90.00
_cell.angle_beta   90.00
_cell.angle_gamma   90.00
#
_symmetry.space_group_name_H-M   'P 1'
#
loop_
_entity.id
_entity.type
_entity.pdbx_description
1 polymer ?
#
loop_
_entity_poly.entity_id
_entity_poly.type
_entity_poly.pdbx_seq_one_letter_code
_entity_poly.pdbx_strand_id
1 'polypeptide(L)'
;MSTNTKKKRGTGAAVVIIVLCLAALGALGYAIWQQFHPAVPETAAGYVASAESTAPVYDENGELLGSLPRGSEVQYVLEDAQGDAQRIRVVNGEGYACIDRANLTDDYAAVVQVETVYALRGMSLVDETGAVPGCAVEKGMALAVTGFDGLDEQGEVLRWKVSCDRGEGYIDAANVRMTEEEALAQYDDALYQRHAARGDAWGGGDAAGLDYYPTEKAAIPGNDMPEEVRALYLNGSAIQYADSYLRLAEGSGINAFVVDIVDGTAVSYASPVMQQYSPSAYAAAQDTMEGFRANVQKLRDAGYYVIGRITVFNDAHLAADHPEYVISDLDGTPLKISSMYWPSAYNRTVWQYKTELALEAAALGFNEIQFDYIRFPDGAYKYEKAGTIDYRNTYGESKAQAVQRFLLYAAERLHKAGYYISGDVFGECANAYVTACGQYWPAISSVVDAISGMPYPDHYSAQGDYKPWEHPYTTVYNFGESAMARQSETASPSAVRTWIQCYNAIREPYNHYGAAELGDEVRALRDAGCTGGFMTWNGASDIDKIGRAHV
;
A
#
# COMPACT_ATOMS: atom_id res chain seq x y z
N MET A 1 64.76 5.43 -89.85
CA MET A 1 64.70 5.37 -88.37
C MET A 1 63.24 5.29 -87.95
N SER A 2 62.79 4.10 -87.59
CA SER A 2 61.40 3.79 -87.23
C SER A 2 61.24 3.85 -85.68
N THR A 3 60.38 4.65 -85.15
CA THR A 3 60.02 4.65 -83.72
C THR A 3 58.66 4.03 -83.53
N ASN A 4 58.69 2.88 -82.89
CA ASN A 4 57.58 2.04 -82.61
C ASN A 4 56.91 2.51 -81.28
N THR A 5 55.71 3.09 -81.34
CA THR A 5 54.90 3.44 -80.17
C THR A 5 53.94 2.30 -79.81
N LYS A 6 54.28 1.49 -78.83
CA LYS A 6 53.36 0.51 -78.24
C LYS A 6 52.28 1.24 -77.40
N LYS A 7 51.02 1.14 -77.83
CA LYS A 7 49.83 1.55 -77.09
C LYS A 7 49.58 0.61 -75.91
N LYS A 8 49.75 1.10 -74.70
CA LYS A 8 49.20 0.43 -73.46
C LYS A 8 47.68 0.62 -73.46
N ARG A 9 46.94 -0.41 -73.83
CA ARG A 9 45.50 -0.51 -73.62
C ARG A 9 45.27 -1.85 -72.88
N GLY A 10 44.83 -1.83 -71.61
CA GLY A 10 44.43 -3.04 -70.96
C GLY A 10 44.20 -2.98 -69.44
N THR A 11 44.76 -2.00 -68.73
CA THR A 11 44.69 -1.98 -67.24
C THR A 11 43.41 -1.34 -66.66
N GLY A 12 42.82 -0.36 -67.40
CA GLY A 12 41.60 0.31 -66.86
C GLY A 12 40.33 -0.56 -66.95
N ALA A 13 40.19 -1.34 -68.05
CA ALA A 13 39.01 -2.23 -68.19
C ALA A 13 39.01 -3.39 -67.20
N ALA A 14 40.17 -3.97 -66.86
CA ALA A 14 40.31 -5.03 -65.93
C ALA A 14 39.96 -4.57 -64.43
N VAL A 15 40.38 -3.36 -64.07
CA VAL A 15 40.08 -2.74 -62.79
C VAL A 15 38.59 -2.46 -62.66
N VAL A 16 37.92 -1.95 -63.69
CA VAL A 16 36.47 -1.68 -63.70
C VAL A 16 35.69 -2.99 -63.62
N ILE A 17 36.09 -4.05 -64.30
CA ILE A 17 35.43 -5.39 -64.18
C ILE A 17 35.61 -5.98 -62.81
N ILE A 18 36.79 -5.87 -62.19
CA ILE A 18 37.01 -6.39 -60.81
C ILE A 18 36.17 -5.61 -59.82
N VAL A 19 36.04 -4.29 -59.93
CA VAL A 19 35.19 -3.48 -59.03
C VAL A 19 33.70 -3.85 -59.20
N LEU A 20 33.24 -4.06 -60.42
CA LEU A 20 31.86 -4.48 -60.69
C LEU A 20 31.58 -5.90 -60.18
N CYS A 21 32.54 -6.82 -60.31
CA CYS A 21 32.41 -8.18 -59.74
C CYS A 21 32.42 -8.17 -58.22
N LEU A 22 33.22 -7.33 -57.57
CA LEU A 22 33.22 -7.20 -56.11
C LEU A 22 31.92 -6.55 -55.60
N ALA A 23 31.39 -5.55 -56.34
CA ALA A 23 30.10 -4.96 -56.01
C ALA A 23 28.94 -5.95 -56.19
N ALA A 24 28.96 -6.76 -57.26
CA ALA A 24 27.97 -7.82 -57.49
C ALA A 24 28.04 -8.94 -56.42
N LEU A 25 29.25 -9.35 -56.03
CA LEU A 25 29.45 -10.33 -54.95
C LEU A 25 29.04 -9.75 -53.60
N GLY A 26 29.27 -8.46 -53.35
CA GLY A 26 28.80 -7.76 -52.14
C GLY A 26 27.28 -7.67 -52.11
N ALA A 27 26.63 -7.34 -53.24
CA ALA A 27 25.17 -7.31 -53.34
C ALA A 27 24.55 -8.71 -53.20
N LEU A 28 25.19 -9.74 -53.81
CA LEU A 28 24.73 -11.14 -53.62
C LEU A 28 24.94 -11.63 -52.20
N GLY A 29 26.07 -11.30 -51.58
CA GLY A 29 26.35 -11.60 -50.17
C GLY A 29 25.37 -10.90 -49.23
N TYR A 30 25.02 -9.65 -49.53
CA TYR A 30 24.01 -8.91 -48.77
C TYR A 30 22.60 -9.47 -48.98
N ALA A 31 22.23 -9.85 -50.20
CA ALA A 31 20.95 -10.50 -50.46
C ALA A 31 20.81 -11.87 -49.76
N ILE A 32 21.91 -12.68 -49.76
CA ILE A 32 21.98 -13.94 -49.04
C ILE A 32 21.91 -13.68 -47.51
N TRP A 33 22.64 -12.67 -47.02
CA TRP A 33 22.60 -12.29 -45.61
C TRP A 33 21.21 -11.83 -45.19
N GLN A 34 20.49 -11.03 -45.98
CA GLN A 34 19.10 -10.64 -45.74
C GLN A 34 18.14 -11.85 -45.73
N GLN A 35 18.41 -12.88 -46.52
CA GLN A 35 17.60 -14.09 -46.56
C GLN A 35 17.74 -14.92 -45.28
N PHE A 36 18.90 -14.83 -44.60
CA PHE A 36 19.15 -15.48 -43.30
C PHE A 36 18.94 -14.58 -42.08
N HIS A 37 18.79 -13.26 -42.31
CA HIS A 37 18.53 -12.24 -41.29
C HIS A 37 17.43 -11.32 -41.80
N PRO A 38 16.17 -11.83 -41.88
CA PRO A 38 15.06 -10.97 -42.28
C PRO A 38 14.96 -9.80 -41.30
N ALA A 39 14.72 -8.60 -41.84
CA ALA A 39 14.48 -7.44 -40.98
C ALA A 39 13.29 -7.75 -40.05
N VAL A 40 13.45 -7.49 -38.75
CA VAL A 40 12.34 -7.57 -37.82
C VAL A 40 11.31 -6.50 -38.27
N PRO A 41 10.05 -6.90 -38.57
CA PRO A 41 9.05 -5.94 -38.98
C PRO A 41 8.78 -4.92 -37.89
N GLU A 42 8.47 -3.69 -38.30
CA GLU A 42 7.97 -2.67 -37.34
C GLU A 42 6.61 -3.09 -36.80
N THR A 43 6.44 -2.93 -35.50
CA THR A 43 5.20 -3.27 -34.78
C THR A 43 4.59 -2.03 -34.13
N ALA A 44 3.28 -2.08 -33.91
CA ALA A 44 2.55 -1.11 -33.09
C ALA A 44 1.66 -1.83 -32.08
N ALA A 45 1.33 -1.16 -31.01
CA ALA A 45 0.36 -1.64 -30.05
C ALA A 45 -1.06 -1.52 -30.61
N GLY A 46 -1.88 -2.53 -30.34
CA GLY A 46 -3.30 -2.55 -30.66
C GLY A 46 -4.05 -3.48 -29.73
N TYR A 47 -5.34 -3.54 -29.89
CA TYR A 47 -6.24 -4.26 -28.99
C TYR A 47 -7.12 -5.25 -29.74
N VAL A 48 -7.41 -6.39 -29.13
CA VAL A 48 -8.35 -7.38 -29.67
C VAL A 48 -9.78 -6.83 -29.57
N ALA A 49 -10.43 -6.58 -30.70
CA ALA A 49 -11.74 -5.93 -30.83
C ALA A 49 -12.86 -6.91 -31.23
N SER A 50 -12.77 -8.16 -30.81
CA SER A 50 -13.80 -9.16 -31.12
C SER A 50 -15.19 -8.75 -30.65
N ALA A 51 -16.24 -9.07 -31.42
CA ALA A 51 -17.63 -8.96 -30.97
C ALA A 51 -17.99 -9.99 -29.88
N GLU A 52 -17.21 -11.06 -29.76
CA GLU A 52 -17.31 -12.09 -28.72
C GLU A 52 -16.30 -11.83 -27.61
N SER A 53 -16.35 -12.59 -26.54
CA SER A 53 -15.41 -12.49 -25.41
C SER A 53 -13.95 -12.81 -25.79
N THR A 54 -13.74 -13.53 -26.88
CA THR A 54 -12.41 -13.90 -27.40
C THR A 54 -12.36 -13.77 -28.93
N ALA A 55 -11.16 -13.60 -29.48
CA ALA A 55 -10.87 -13.68 -30.91
C ALA A 55 -9.95 -14.88 -31.21
N PRO A 56 -10.24 -15.68 -32.24
CA PRO A 56 -9.36 -16.76 -32.63
C PRO A 56 -8.04 -16.24 -33.20
N VAL A 57 -6.94 -16.91 -32.90
CA VAL A 57 -5.63 -16.69 -33.47
C VAL A 57 -5.13 -17.94 -34.19
N TYR A 58 -4.44 -17.73 -35.30
CA TYR A 58 -4.04 -18.77 -36.22
C TYR A 58 -2.52 -18.75 -36.43
N ASP A 59 -1.98 -19.84 -36.93
CA ASP A 59 -0.63 -19.86 -37.48
C ASP A 59 -0.58 -19.23 -38.89
N GLU A 60 0.61 -19.16 -39.47
CA GLU A 60 0.80 -18.63 -40.85
C GLU A 60 0.12 -19.49 -41.94
N ASN A 61 -0.20 -20.75 -41.65
CA ASN A 61 -0.90 -21.66 -42.56
C ASN A 61 -2.44 -21.56 -42.41
N GLY A 62 -2.92 -20.84 -41.40
CA GLY A 62 -4.33 -20.67 -41.08
C GLY A 62 -4.92 -21.74 -40.17
N GLU A 63 -4.08 -22.56 -39.50
CA GLU A 63 -4.53 -23.47 -38.47
C GLU A 63 -4.74 -22.74 -37.14
N LEU A 64 -5.79 -23.11 -36.42
CA LEU A 64 -6.15 -22.47 -35.13
C LEU A 64 -5.10 -22.80 -34.07
N LEU A 65 -4.45 -21.78 -33.51
CA LEU A 65 -3.51 -21.88 -32.39
C LEU A 65 -4.22 -21.76 -31.02
N GLY A 66 -5.29 -20.97 -30.98
CA GLY A 66 -6.01 -20.65 -29.74
C GLY A 66 -6.88 -19.41 -29.90
N SER A 67 -7.13 -18.72 -28.81
CA SER A 67 -7.86 -17.45 -28.81
C SER A 67 -7.26 -16.44 -27.85
N LEU A 68 -7.44 -15.16 -28.15
CA LEU A 68 -7.08 -14.04 -27.27
C LEU A 68 -8.35 -13.41 -26.73
N PRO A 69 -8.40 -13.06 -25.44
CA PRO A 69 -9.51 -12.33 -24.86
C PRO A 69 -9.71 -10.97 -25.55
N ARG A 70 -10.98 -10.54 -25.66
CA ARG A 70 -11.31 -9.19 -26.11
C ARG A 70 -10.63 -8.17 -25.20
N GLY A 71 -10.04 -7.13 -25.80
CA GLY A 71 -9.30 -6.09 -25.10
C GLY A 71 -7.84 -6.43 -24.81
N SER A 72 -7.38 -7.66 -25.07
CA SER A 72 -5.96 -7.98 -24.95
C SER A 72 -5.12 -7.01 -25.78
N GLU A 73 -4.10 -6.41 -25.18
CA GLU A 73 -3.10 -5.66 -25.90
C GLU A 73 -2.20 -6.61 -26.68
N VAL A 74 -1.96 -6.30 -27.94
CA VAL A 74 -1.10 -7.07 -28.82
C VAL A 74 -0.15 -6.15 -29.56
N GLN A 75 1.06 -6.63 -29.85
CA GLN A 75 1.97 -5.95 -30.79
C GLN A 75 1.72 -6.51 -32.18
N TYR A 76 1.19 -5.71 -33.09
CA TYR A 76 0.90 -6.14 -34.45
C TYR A 76 1.89 -5.56 -35.47
N VAL A 77 2.08 -6.26 -36.58
CA VAL A 77 2.98 -5.86 -37.67
C VAL A 77 2.34 -4.72 -38.49
N LEU A 78 2.98 -3.55 -38.51
CA LEU A 78 2.48 -2.34 -39.18
C LEU A 78 2.28 -2.54 -40.68
N GLU A 79 3.18 -3.24 -41.34
CA GLU A 79 3.11 -3.51 -42.78
C GLU A 79 1.85 -4.27 -43.16
N ASP A 80 1.45 -5.25 -42.34
CA ASP A 80 0.20 -6.03 -42.54
C ASP A 80 -1.02 -5.13 -42.35
N ALA A 81 -0.98 -4.25 -41.35
CA ALA A 81 -2.09 -3.33 -41.04
C ALA A 81 -2.26 -2.24 -42.09
N GLN A 82 -1.18 -1.78 -42.71
CA GLN A 82 -1.19 -0.77 -43.79
C GLN A 82 -1.54 -1.37 -45.16
N GLY A 83 -1.38 -2.69 -45.33
CA GLY A 83 -1.73 -3.43 -46.54
C GLY A 83 -3.20 -3.90 -46.57
N ASP A 84 -3.52 -4.75 -47.54
CA ASP A 84 -4.86 -5.35 -47.71
C ASP A 84 -5.00 -6.74 -47.10
N ALA A 85 -4.10 -7.13 -46.17
CA ALA A 85 -4.12 -8.42 -45.53
C ALA A 85 -5.41 -8.62 -44.73
N GLN A 86 -6.08 -9.74 -44.92
CA GLN A 86 -7.29 -10.13 -44.16
C GLN A 86 -6.95 -10.50 -42.71
N ARG A 87 -5.74 -11.01 -42.51
CA ARG A 87 -5.17 -11.34 -41.22
C ARG A 87 -3.89 -10.55 -40.99
N ILE A 88 -3.71 -10.13 -39.75
CA ILE A 88 -2.58 -9.32 -39.29
C ILE A 88 -1.73 -10.18 -38.37
N ARG A 89 -0.43 -10.18 -38.61
CA ARG A 89 0.52 -10.84 -37.71
C ARG A 89 0.61 -10.07 -36.41
N VAL A 90 0.50 -10.81 -35.30
CA VAL A 90 0.72 -10.32 -33.94
C VAL A 90 1.88 -11.10 -33.31
N VAL A 91 2.68 -10.44 -32.48
CA VAL A 91 3.83 -11.03 -31.83
C VAL A 91 3.35 -12.14 -30.88
N ASN A 92 3.96 -13.32 -30.99
CA ASN A 92 3.67 -14.48 -30.14
C ASN A 92 4.99 -15.16 -29.75
N GLY A 93 5.52 -14.81 -28.59
CA GLY A 93 6.83 -15.26 -28.14
C GLY A 93 7.95 -14.80 -29.09
N GLU A 94 8.74 -15.74 -29.65
CA GLU A 94 9.80 -15.42 -30.63
C GLU A 94 9.30 -15.38 -32.08
N GLY A 95 7.97 -15.61 -32.30
CA GLY A 95 7.37 -15.68 -33.65
C GLY A 95 6.13 -14.82 -33.78
N TYR A 96 5.27 -15.20 -34.71
CA TYR A 96 4.01 -14.51 -34.98
C TYR A 96 2.84 -15.50 -34.98
N ALA A 97 1.70 -15.02 -34.47
CA ALA A 97 0.38 -15.58 -34.75
C ALA A 97 -0.36 -14.63 -35.68
N CYS A 98 -1.49 -15.04 -36.21
CA CYS A 98 -2.33 -14.22 -37.11
C CYS A 98 -3.70 -14.03 -36.47
N ILE A 99 -4.18 -12.80 -36.44
CA ILE A 99 -5.52 -12.42 -36.02
C ILE A 99 -6.29 -11.84 -37.22
N ASP A 100 -7.60 -12.12 -37.32
CA ASP A 100 -8.41 -11.51 -38.36
C ASP A 100 -8.46 -9.99 -38.16
N ARG A 101 -8.25 -9.21 -39.23
CA ARG A 101 -8.21 -7.73 -39.20
C ARG A 101 -9.42 -7.12 -38.49
N ALA A 102 -10.62 -7.70 -38.67
CA ALA A 102 -11.84 -7.24 -38.03
C ALA A 102 -11.82 -7.34 -36.50
N ASN A 103 -10.91 -8.14 -35.96
CA ASN A 103 -10.74 -8.36 -34.52
C ASN A 103 -9.54 -7.58 -33.95
N LEU A 104 -9.01 -6.59 -34.66
CA LEU A 104 -7.92 -5.75 -34.23
C LEU A 104 -8.28 -4.28 -34.38
N THR A 105 -7.98 -3.46 -33.39
CA THR A 105 -8.14 -2.01 -33.41
C THR A 105 -6.99 -1.34 -32.69
N ASP A 106 -6.64 -0.12 -33.11
CA ASP A 106 -5.79 0.82 -32.38
C ASP A 106 -6.60 1.80 -31.53
N ASP A 107 -7.93 1.80 -31.74
CA ASP A 107 -8.87 2.58 -30.94
C ASP A 107 -9.28 1.80 -29.68
N TYR A 108 -8.71 2.20 -28.58
CA TYR A 108 -9.00 1.65 -27.27
C TYR A 108 -10.47 1.80 -26.85
N ALA A 109 -11.12 2.91 -27.21
CA ALA A 109 -12.52 3.15 -26.90
C ALA A 109 -13.47 2.17 -27.61
N ALA A 110 -13.06 1.62 -28.77
CA ALA A 110 -13.86 0.63 -29.50
C ALA A 110 -13.94 -0.74 -28.78
N VAL A 111 -13.04 -1.00 -27.84
CA VAL A 111 -13.00 -2.27 -27.10
C VAL A 111 -13.80 -2.21 -25.81
N VAL A 112 -13.83 -1.05 -25.17
CA VAL A 112 -14.51 -0.79 -23.91
C VAL A 112 -15.88 -0.19 -24.19
N GLN A 113 -16.95 -0.95 -23.91
CA GLN A 113 -18.35 -0.48 -24.07
C GLN A 113 -18.91 0.18 -22.80
N VAL A 114 -18.05 0.42 -21.78
CA VAL A 114 -18.44 1.03 -20.51
C VAL A 114 -18.09 2.51 -20.56
N GLU A 115 -19.11 3.37 -20.49
CA GLU A 115 -18.92 4.83 -20.49
C GLU A 115 -18.75 5.39 -19.07
N THR A 116 -19.36 4.75 -18.08
CA THR A 116 -19.38 5.22 -16.69
C THR A 116 -19.27 4.04 -15.72
N VAL A 117 -18.48 4.22 -14.69
CA VAL A 117 -18.43 3.34 -13.51
C VAL A 117 -18.66 4.15 -12.25
N TYR A 118 -19.06 3.50 -11.16
CA TYR A 118 -19.41 4.15 -9.90
C TYR A 118 -18.48 3.66 -8.79
N ALA A 119 -17.83 4.62 -8.11
CA ALA A 119 -16.89 4.30 -7.05
C ALA A 119 -17.58 3.59 -5.88
N LEU A 120 -17.04 2.45 -5.47
CA LEU A 120 -17.55 1.66 -4.35
C LEU A 120 -17.18 2.29 -3.01
N ARG A 121 -16.09 3.02 -2.95
CA ARG A 121 -15.51 3.60 -1.74
C ARG A 121 -15.00 5.01 -1.98
N GLY A 122 -14.89 5.78 -0.90
CA GLY A 122 -14.11 7.01 -0.91
C GLY A 122 -12.62 6.70 -0.91
N MET A 123 -11.92 7.11 -1.97
CA MET A 123 -10.50 6.83 -2.14
C MET A 123 -9.81 7.89 -2.98
N SER A 124 -8.50 7.82 -3.09
CA SER A 124 -7.75 8.62 -4.05
C SER A 124 -7.46 7.79 -5.30
N LEU A 125 -7.69 8.37 -6.48
CA LEU A 125 -7.22 7.78 -7.74
C LEU A 125 -5.69 7.72 -7.75
N VAL A 126 -5.15 6.84 -8.57
CA VAL A 126 -3.70 6.71 -8.77
C VAL A 126 -3.33 7.00 -10.22
N ASP A 127 -2.06 7.29 -10.50
CA ASP A 127 -1.54 7.38 -11.86
C ASP A 127 -1.09 6.00 -12.39
N GLU A 128 -0.51 5.97 -13.58
CA GLU A 128 0.00 4.75 -14.22
C GLU A 128 1.04 4.01 -13.36
N THR A 129 1.83 4.73 -12.59
CA THR A 129 2.88 4.18 -11.72
C THR A 129 2.34 3.72 -10.36
N GLY A 130 1.09 4.04 -10.05
CA GLY A 130 0.48 3.81 -8.75
C GLY A 130 0.71 4.95 -7.75
N ALA A 131 1.37 6.05 -8.17
CA ALA A 131 1.47 7.27 -7.37
C ALA A 131 0.11 7.98 -7.26
N VAL A 132 -0.07 8.79 -6.23
CA VAL A 132 -1.35 9.45 -5.95
C VAL A 132 -1.35 10.88 -6.51
N PRO A 133 -2.06 11.17 -7.62
CA PRO A 133 -2.09 12.51 -8.22
C PRO A 133 -2.92 13.51 -7.39
N GLY A 134 -3.56 13.06 -6.32
CA GLY A 134 -4.35 13.91 -5.44
C GLY A 134 -5.84 14.02 -5.78
N CYS A 135 -6.32 13.31 -6.80
CA CYS A 135 -7.76 13.24 -7.10
C CYS A 135 -8.47 12.31 -6.11
N ALA A 136 -9.42 12.82 -5.36
CA ALA A 136 -10.22 12.05 -4.41
C ALA A 136 -11.65 11.87 -4.92
N VAL A 137 -12.15 10.65 -4.84
CA VAL A 137 -13.53 10.28 -5.19
C VAL A 137 -14.30 9.86 -3.95
N GLU A 138 -15.63 9.99 -4.00
CA GLU A 138 -16.53 9.58 -2.94
C GLU A 138 -17.28 8.29 -3.35
N LYS A 139 -17.78 7.54 -2.36
CA LYS A 139 -18.63 6.37 -2.61
C LYS A 139 -19.87 6.77 -3.43
N GLY A 140 -20.24 5.94 -4.40
CA GLY A 140 -21.36 6.20 -5.32
C GLY A 140 -21.05 7.25 -6.41
N MET A 141 -19.86 7.88 -6.41
CA MET A 141 -19.52 8.89 -7.38
C MET A 141 -19.40 8.30 -8.79
N ALA A 142 -20.09 8.93 -9.75
CA ALA A 142 -19.97 8.58 -11.16
C ALA A 142 -18.62 9.01 -11.73
N LEU A 143 -17.95 8.10 -12.40
CA LEU A 143 -16.64 8.28 -13.01
C LEU A 143 -16.75 7.97 -14.50
N ALA A 144 -16.43 8.95 -15.36
CA ALA A 144 -16.39 8.73 -16.79
C ALA A 144 -15.19 7.86 -17.16
N VAL A 145 -15.43 6.76 -17.86
CA VAL A 145 -14.37 5.86 -18.32
C VAL A 145 -13.70 6.47 -19.53
N THR A 146 -12.38 6.65 -19.44
CA THR A 146 -11.51 7.13 -20.53
C THR A 146 -10.58 6.06 -21.06
N GLY A 147 -10.56 4.88 -20.41
CA GLY A 147 -9.75 3.74 -20.80
C GLY A 147 -9.68 2.67 -19.71
N PHE A 148 -8.75 1.73 -19.86
CA PHE A 148 -8.42 0.71 -18.85
C PHE A 148 -6.92 0.35 -18.89
N ASP A 149 -6.44 -0.36 -17.89
CA ASP A 149 -5.08 -0.88 -17.82
C ASP A 149 -5.13 -2.32 -17.32
N GLY A 150 -4.72 -3.23 -18.20
CA GLY A 150 -4.66 -4.65 -17.94
C GLY A 150 -6.02 -5.36 -17.97
N LEU A 151 -5.93 -6.64 -18.31
CA LEU A 151 -7.03 -7.61 -18.26
C LEU A 151 -6.56 -8.84 -17.50
N ASP A 152 -7.47 -9.51 -16.82
CA ASP A 152 -7.22 -10.81 -16.22
C ASP A 152 -7.32 -11.95 -17.26
N GLU A 153 -7.14 -13.19 -16.81
CA GLU A 153 -7.22 -14.38 -17.67
C GLU A 153 -8.62 -14.62 -18.26
N GLN A 154 -9.65 -13.99 -17.69
CA GLN A 154 -11.03 -14.05 -18.12
C GLN A 154 -11.39 -12.92 -19.09
N GLY A 155 -10.49 -11.94 -19.28
CA GLY A 155 -10.68 -10.76 -20.12
C GLY A 155 -11.44 -9.63 -19.41
N GLU A 156 -11.54 -9.68 -18.07
CA GLU A 156 -12.11 -8.63 -17.26
C GLU A 156 -11.07 -7.55 -16.95
N VAL A 157 -11.51 -6.30 -16.89
CA VAL A 157 -10.63 -5.15 -16.66
C VAL A 157 -10.05 -5.20 -15.24
N LEU A 158 -8.72 -5.05 -15.13
CA LEU A 158 -8.04 -4.96 -13.85
C LEU A 158 -8.12 -3.56 -13.23
N ARG A 159 -7.89 -2.51 -14.05
CA ARG A 159 -7.97 -1.10 -13.62
C ARG A 159 -8.67 -0.26 -14.68
N TRP A 160 -9.58 0.59 -14.27
CA TRP A 160 -10.21 1.59 -15.12
C TRP A 160 -9.41 2.90 -15.11
N LYS A 161 -9.18 3.48 -16.27
CA LYS A 161 -8.78 4.87 -16.40
C LYS A 161 -10.06 5.71 -16.42
N VAL A 162 -10.15 6.65 -15.48
CA VAL A 162 -11.37 7.41 -15.26
C VAL A 162 -11.10 8.90 -15.11
N SER A 163 -12.13 9.71 -15.37
CA SER A 163 -12.11 11.14 -15.11
C SER A 163 -13.38 11.57 -14.37
N CYS A 164 -13.26 12.64 -13.59
CA CYS A 164 -14.36 13.31 -12.91
C CYS A 164 -14.08 14.82 -12.80
N ASP A 165 -14.97 15.57 -12.17
CA ASP A 165 -14.84 17.03 -11.94
C ASP A 165 -13.61 17.41 -11.08
N ARG A 166 -13.03 16.44 -10.36
CA ARG A 166 -11.84 16.63 -9.49
C ARG A 166 -10.52 16.25 -10.14
N GLY A 167 -10.56 15.62 -11.33
CA GLY A 167 -9.37 15.20 -12.06
C GLY A 167 -9.50 13.84 -12.74
N GLU A 168 -8.40 13.25 -13.11
CA GLU A 168 -8.33 11.94 -13.74
C GLU A 168 -7.33 11.01 -13.02
N GLY A 169 -7.44 9.72 -13.28
CA GLY A 169 -6.52 8.70 -12.75
C GLY A 169 -7.03 7.29 -12.99
N TYR A 170 -6.45 6.34 -12.27
CA TYR A 170 -6.81 4.93 -12.33
C TYR A 170 -7.48 4.49 -11.03
N ILE A 171 -8.42 3.55 -11.16
CA ILE A 171 -9.11 2.89 -10.05
C ILE A 171 -9.22 1.40 -10.36
N ASP A 172 -8.90 0.54 -9.38
CA ASP A 172 -9.02 -0.90 -9.55
C ASP A 172 -10.48 -1.31 -9.78
N ALA A 173 -10.72 -2.25 -10.69
CA ALA A 173 -12.07 -2.71 -11.06
C ALA A 173 -12.84 -3.27 -9.85
N ALA A 174 -12.14 -3.83 -8.86
CA ALA A 174 -12.76 -4.27 -7.61
C ALA A 174 -13.43 -3.15 -6.81
N ASN A 175 -12.97 -1.90 -6.99
CA ASN A 175 -13.46 -0.70 -6.30
C ASN A 175 -14.54 0.09 -7.05
N VAL A 176 -15.11 -0.48 -8.12
CA VAL A 176 -16.20 0.14 -8.86
C VAL A 176 -17.36 -0.82 -9.09
N ARG A 177 -18.52 -0.26 -9.44
CA ARG A 177 -19.69 -0.99 -9.93
C ARG A 177 -20.22 -0.30 -11.18
N MET A 178 -21.05 -1.02 -11.95
CA MET A 178 -21.61 -0.51 -13.20
C MET A 178 -22.78 0.45 -13.00
N THR A 179 -23.40 0.44 -11.81
CA THR A 179 -24.49 1.34 -11.44
C THR A 179 -24.27 1.92 -10.05
N GLU A 180 -24.83 3.12 -9.80
CA GLU A 180 -24.83 3.75 -8.48
C GLU A 180 -25.56 2.89 -7.44
N GLU A 181 -26.68 2.27 -7.85
CA GLU A 181 -27.45 1.38 -6.99
C GLU A 181 -26.61 0.19 -6.49
N GLU A 182 -25.84 -0.46 -7.37
CA GLU A 182 -24.92 -1.54 -7.00
C GLU A 182 -23.80 -1.05 -6.11
N ALA A 183 -23.24 0.14 -6.38
CA ALA A 183 -22.17 0.71 -5.58
C ALA A 183 -22.62 1.01 -4.14
N LEU A 184 -23.88 1.38 -3.95
CA LEU A 184 -24.44 1.75 -2.65
C LEU A 184 -25.24 0.63 -1.97
N ALA A 185 -25.51 -0.49 -2.65
CA ALA A 185 -26.43 -1.54 -2.19
C ALA A 185 -26.05 -2.19 -0.84
N GLN A 186 -24.77 -2.16 -0.47
CA GLN A 186 -24.28 -2.81 0.75
C GLN A 186 -23.93 -1.81 1.88
N TYR A 187 -24.27 -0.53 1.69
CA TYR A 187 -24.10 0.46 2.74
C TYR A 187 -25.31 0.48 3.68
N ASP A 188 -25.07 0.34 4.98
CA ASP A 188 -26.08 0.52 6.03
C ASP A 188 -26.01 1.97 6.55
N ASP A 189 -26.86 2.85 6.00
CA ASP A 189 -26.93 4.25 6.44
C ASP A 189 -27.27 4.39 7.93
N ALA A 190 -27.97 3.43 8.53
CA ALA A 190 -28.26 3.45 9.96
C ALA A 190 -27.01 3.24 10.80
N LEU A 191 -26.00 2.52 10.30
CA LEU A 191 -24.71 2.36 10.96
C LEU A 191 -23.98 3.69 11.09
N TYR A 192 -24.02 4.53 10.05
CA TYR A 192 -23.39 5.86 10.06
C TYR A 192 -24.03 6.82 11.07
N GLN A 193 -25.34 6.71 11.28
CA GLN A 193 -26.08 7.59 12.18
C GLN A 193 -25.93 7.20 13.66
N ARG A 194 -25.65 5.93 13.96
CA ARG A 194 -25.48 5.44 15.35
C ARG A 194 -24.29 6.07 16.07
N HIS A 195 -23.30 6.50 15.33
CA HIS A 195 -22.03 7.01 15.85
C HIS A 195 -21.79 8.45 15.43
N ALA A 196 -22.84 9.25 15.51
CA ALA A 196 -22.74 10.69 15.30
C ALA A 196 -21.60 11.29 16.15
N ALA A 197 -21.07 12.40 15.68
CA ALA A 197 -20.02 13.13 16.36
C ALA A 197 -20.28 13.29 17.85
N ARG A 198 -19.26 13.12 18.64
CA ARG A 198 -19.25 13.64 20.01
C ARG A 198 -19.51 15.15 19.92
N GLY A 199 -20.59 15.61 20.56
CA GLY A 199 -21.07 16.99 20.45
C GLY A 199 -20.26 18.04 21.21
N ASP A 200 -18.98 17.77 21.49
CA ASP A 200 -18.06 18.67 22.18
C ASP A 200 -16.80 18.95 21.36
N ALA A 201 -15.94 19.83 21.88
CA ALA A 201 -14.68 20.21 21.23
C ALA A 201 -13.67 19.05 21.06
N TRP A 202 -13.96 17.87 21.58
CA TRP A 202 -13.12 16.69 21.52
C TRP A 202 -13.55 15.69 20.42
N GLY A 203 -14.71 15.93 19.80
CA GLY A 203 -15.22 15.08 18.73
C GLY A 203 -14.49 15.32 17.41
N GLY A 204 -14.25 14.25 16.67
CA GLY A 204 -13.59 14.26 15.36
C GLY A 204 -14.52 14.45 14.16
N GLY A 205 -15.77 14.83 14.38
CA GLY A 205 -16.81 14.88 13.35
C GLY A 205 -17.74 13.66 13.39
N ASP A 206 -18.65 13.56 12.43
CA ASP A 206 -19.53 12.39 12.30
C ASP A 206 -18.89 11.28 11.44
N ALA A 207 -19.56 10.14 11.39
CA ALA A 207 -19.12 8.98 10.64
C ALA A 207 -19.80 8.84 9.27
N ALA A 208 -20.66 9.76 8.87
CA ALA A 208 -21.50 9.64 7.68
C ALA A 208 -20.70 9.58 6.36
N GLY A 209 -19.55 10.25 6.31
CA GLY A 209 -18.67 10.23 5.14
C GLY A 209 -17.71 9.04 5.07
N LEU A 210 -17.75 8.11 6.04
CA LEU A 210 -16.85 6.96 6.09
C LEU A 210 -17.43 5.76 5.34
N ASP A 211 -16.55 4.83 4.97
CA ASP A 211 -16.90 3.67 4.17
C ASP A 211 -16.89 2.41 5.04
N TYR A 212 -17.97 1.62 4.95
CA TYR A 212 -18.17 0.37 5.69
C TYR A 212 -18.49 -0.80 4.74
N TYR A 213 -18.04 -0.69 3.50
CA TYR A 213 -18.31 -1.72 2.52
C TYR A 213 -17.73 -3.06 2.97
N PRO A 214 -18.54 -4.14 3.02
CA PRO A 214 -18.05 -5.45 3.41
C PRO A 214 -17.00 -5.95 2.43
N THR A 215 -15.82 -6.25 2.94
CA THR A 215 -14.73 -6.81 2.16
C THR A 215 -14.21 -8.06 2.84
N GLU A 216 -14.02 -9.11 2.09
CA GLU A 216 -13.33 -10.28 2.60
C GLU A 216 -11.91 -9.91 3.03
N LYS A 217 -11.50 -10.41 4.21
CA LYS A 217 -10.14 -10.18 4.69
C LYS A 217 -9.13 -10.94 3.84
N ALA A 218 -7.94 -10.38 3.69
CA ALA A 218 -6.90 -10.96 2.86
C ALA A 218 -6.53 -12.37 3.34
N ALA A 219 -6.47 -13.30 2.38
CA ALA A 219 -5.88 -14.61 2.56
C ALA A 219 -4.66 -14.68 1.64
N ILE A 220 -3.47 -14.65 2.22
CA ILE A 220 -2.21 -14.52 1.48
C ILE A 220 -1.48 -15.86 1.46
N PRO A 221 -1.48 -16.59 0.34
CA PRO A 221 -0.84 -17.90 0.25
C PRO A 221 0.66 -17.82 0.61
N GLY A 222 1.09 -18.65 1.55
CA GLY A 222 2.49 -18.71 1.99
C GLY A 222 2.89 -17.62 2.98
N ASN A 223 1.95 -16.77 3.40
CA ASN A 223 2.12 -15.79 4.46
C ASN A 223 0.93 -15.89 5.44
N ASP A 224 0.88 -16.95 6.23
CA ASP A 224 -0.23 -17.22 7.13
C ASP A 224 -0.13 -16.33 8.39
N MET A 225 -1.14 -15.52 8.66
CA MET A 225 -1.26 -14.77 9.90
C MET A 225 -1.76 -15.68 11.02
N PRO A 226 -1.05 -15.77 12.17
CA PRO A 226 -1.52 -16.55 13.31
C PRO A 226 -2.87 -16.04 13.84
N GLU A 227 -3.76 -16.96 14.24
CA GLU A 227 -5.05 -16.60 14.86
C GLU A 227 -4.85 -15.79 16.16
N GLU A 228 -3.86 -16.15 16.98
CA GLU A 228 -3.44 -15.43 18.18
C GLU A 228 -1.96 -15.06 18.07
N VAL A 229 -1.67 -13.77 17.99
CA VAL A 229 -0.30 -13.22 18.00
C VAL A 229 0.10 -12.84 19.42
N ARG A 230 1.21 -13.36 19.91
CA ARG A 230 1.85 -12.98 21.18
C ARG A 230 3.22 -12.43 20.89
N ALA A 231 3.34 -11.10 20.80
CA ALA A 231 4.54 -10.46 20.28
C ALA A 231 5.35 -9.70 21.32
N LEU A 232 6.66 -9.78 21.21
CA LEU A 232 7.61 -8.87 21.86
C LEU A 232 7.94 -7.70 20.93
N TYR A 233 8.00 -6.51 21.51
CA TYR A 233 8.39 -5.31 20.78
C TYR A 233 9.92 -5.09 20.83
N LEU A 234 10.50 -4.79 19.67
CA LEU A 234 11.91 -4.45 19.48
C LEU A 234 12.02 -3.10 18.76
N ASN A 235 12.61 -2.11 19.42
CA ASN A 235 12.98 -0.87 18.76
C ASN A 235 14.16 -1.07 17.81
N GLY A 236 14.50 -0.04 17.01
CA GLY A 236 15.56 -0.13 15.99
C GLY A 236 16.94 -0.49 16.51
N SER A 237 17.25 -0.21 17.80
CA SER A 237 18.50 -0.63 18.44
C SER A 237 18.42 -2.08 18.95
N ALA A 238 17.28 -2.49 19.48
CA ALA A 238 17.07 -3.80 20.07
C ALA A 238 17.16 -4.93 19.03
N ILE A 239 16.67 -4.73 17.81
CA ILE A 239 16.73 -5.72 16.73
C ILE A 239 18.18 -6.15 16.41
N GLN A 240 19.17 -5.30 16.63
CA GLN A 240 20.59 -5.64 16.44
C GLN A 240 21.05 -6.77 17.39
N TYR A 241 20.29 -7.01 18.45
CA TYR A 241 20.52 -8.09 19.42
C TYR A 241 19.49 -9.24 19.29
N ALA A 242 19.02 -9.50 18.07
CA ALA A 242 17.98 -10.50 17.78
C ALA A 242 18.21 -11.85 18.48
N ASP A 243 19.45 -12.35 18.50
CA ASP A 243 19.79 -13.63 19.16
C ASP A 243 19.50 -13.63 20.68
N SER A 244 19.53 -12.47 21.34
CA SER A 244 19.20 -12.36 22.76
C SER A 244 17.70 -12.40 22.99
N TYR A 245 16.91 -11.76 22.13
CA TYR A 245 15.45 -11.79 22.20
C TYR A 245 14.87 -13.14 21.77
N LEU A 246 15.50 -13.85 20.83
CA LEU A 246 15.16 -15.24 20.51
C LEU A 246 15.31 -16.14 21.73
N ARG A 247 16.42 -16.03 22.48
CA ARG A 247 16.59 -16.78 23.74
C ARG A 247 15.56 -16.41 24.79
N LEU A 248 15.16 -15.14 24.86
CA LEU A 248 14.12 -14.69 25.79
C LEU A 248 12.75 -15.26 25.42
N ALA A 249 12.42 -15.32 24.13
CA ALA A 249 11.16 -15.83 23.63
C ALA A 249 11.05 -17.36 23.69
N GLU A 250 12.18 -18.07 23.73
CA GLU A 250 12.19 -19.54 23.76
C GLU A 250 11.47 -20.10 24.99
N GLY A 251 10.44 -20.94 24.76
CA GLY A 251 9.64 -21.57 25.81
C GLY A 251 8.73 -20.62 26.58
N SER A 252 8.57 -19.37 26.14
CA SER A 252 7.70 -18.37 26.80
C SER A 252 6.27 -18.33 26.27
N GLY A 253 5.98 -19.01 25.16
CA GLY A 253 4.70 -18.92 24.46
C GLY A 253 4.61 -17.75 23.46
N ILE A 254 5.63 -16.90 23.38
CA ILE A 254 5.75 -15.86 22.35
C ILE A 254 5.90 -16.53 20.97
N ASN A 255 5.18 -16.02 19.98
CA ASN A 255 5.20 -16.53 18.60
C ASN A 255 5.47 -15.44 17.54
N ALA A 256 5.68 -14.18 17.98
CA ALA A 256 5.87 -13.06 17.08
C ALA A 256 6.81 -12.00 17.66
N PHE A 257 7.29 -11.12 16.77
CA PHE A 257 8.00 -9.90 17.13
C PHE A 257 7.42 -8.72 16.36
N VAL A 258 7.28 -7.57 17.04
CA VAL A 258 7.08 -6.27 16.39
C VAL A 258 8.44 -5.56 16.36
N VAL A 259 8.88 -5.12 15.20
CA VAL A 259 10.17 -4.48 15.00
C VAL A 259 9.95 -3.09 14.39
N ASP A 260 10.47 -2.06 15.03
CA ASP A 260 10.42 -0.72 14.45
C ASP A 260 11.26 -0.63 13.17
N ILE A 261 10.65 -0.01 12.18
CA ILE A 261 11.28 0.49 10.96
C ILE A 261 11.59 1.98 11.16
N VAL A 262 10.58 2.72 11.62
CA VAL A 262 10.68 4.13 12.03
C VAL A 262 9.81 4.36 13.25
N ASP A 263 10.37 5.04 14.27
CA ASP A 263 9.63 5.54 15.42
C ASP A 263 10.00 7.03 15.68
N GLY A 264 9.20 7.93 15.13
CA GLY A 264 9.42 9.37 15.24
C GLY A 264 10.76 9.82 14.66
N THR A 265 11.77 9.95 15.51
CA THR A 265 13.15 10.33 15.10
C THR A 265 14.09 9.12 14.99
N ALA A 266 13.69 7.95 15.48
CA ALA A 266 14.49 6.75 15.40
C ALA A 266 14.27 6.04 14.06
N VAL A 267 15.34 5.79 13.32
CA VAL A 267 15.32 5.14 12.01
C VAL A 267 16.20 3.89 12.09
N SER A 268 15.61 2.73 11.80
CA SER A 268 16.30 1.46 12.02
C SER A 268 17.34 1.15 10.96
N TYR A 269 17.10 1.50 9.70
CA TYR A 269 18.05 1.21 8.61
C TYR A 269 18.05 2.29 7.52
N ALA A 270 19.16 2.36 6.78
CA ALA A 270 19.36 3.28 5.66
C ALA A 270 18.55 2.81 4.44
N SER A 271 17.35 3.37 4.27
CA SER A 271 16.39 3.03 3.25
C SER A 271 16.57 3.88 1.98
N PRO A 272 16.71 3.29 0.78
CA PRO A 272 16.63 4.02 -0.50
C PRO A 272 15.36 4.87 -0.66
N VAL A 273 14.21 4.38 -0.18
CA VAL A 273 12.97 5.15 -0.17
C VAL A 273 13.09 6.39 0.73
N MET A 274 13.67 6.24 1.92
CA MET A 274 13.97 7.40 2.77
C MET A 274 14.94 8.37 2.09
N GLN A 275 15.97 7.86 1.41
CA GLN A 275 16.90 8.71 0.68
C GLN A 275 16.20 9.61 -0.35
N GLN A 276 15.16 9.10 -0.98
CA GLN A 276 14.37 9.83 -1.98
C GLN A 276 13.45 10.88 -1.32
N TYR A 277 12.71 10.50 -0.27
CA TYR A 277 11.64 11.33 0.31
C TYR A 277 12.07 12.13 1.54
N SER A 278 13.01 11.63 2.32
CA SER A 278 13.48 12.26 3.56
C SER A 278 14.98 11.97 3.79
N PRO A 279 15.88 12.70 3.10
CA PRO A 279 17.32 12.48 3.20
C PRO A 279 17.85 12.57 4.63
N SER A 280 17.23 13.36 5.51
CA SER A 280 17.60 13.44 6.92
C SER A 280 17.26 12.17 7.69
N ALA A 281 16.15 11.47 7.34
CA ALA A 281 15.84 10.15 7.90
C ALA A 281 16.87 9.12 7.45
N TYR A 282 17.23 9.10 6.16
CA TYR A 282 18.29 8.22 5.66
C TYR A 282 19.62 8.42 6.40
N ALA A 283 20.00 9.68 6.64
CA ALA A 283 21.24 10.02 7.36
C ALA A 283 21.22 9.66 8.85
N ALA A 284 20.03 9.54 9.45
CA ALA A 284 19.83 9.18 10.85
C ALA A 284 19.74 7.67 11.11
N ALA A 285 19.82 6.85 10.07
CA ALA A 285 19.69 5.40 10.15
C ALA A 285 20.76 4.78 11.10
N GLN A 286 20.29 3.81 11.90
CA GLN A 286 21.13 3.14 12.92
C GLN A 286 21.89 1.95 12.36
N ASP A 287 21.45 1.39 11.24
CA ASP A 287 22.05 0.22 10.60
C ASP A 287 21.98 0.35 9.07
N THR A 288 22.71 -0.52 8.38
CA THR A 288 22.56 -0.72 6.94
C THR A 288 21.30 -1.55 6.65
N MET A 289 20.78 -1.46 5.42
CA MET A 289 19.66 -2.31 5.00
C MET A 289 20.01 -3.81 5.10
N GLU A 290 21.25 -4.20 4.76
CA GLU A 290 21.71 -5.59 4.83
C GLU A 290 21.79 -6.09 6.28
N GLY A 291 22.32 -5.27 7.21
CA GLY A 291 22.41 -5.61 8.62
C GLY A 291 21.03 -5.78 9.24
N PHE A 292 20.14 -4.85 8.98
CA PHE A 292 18.75 -4.92 9.43
C PHE A 292 18.01 -6.16 8.86
N ARG A 293 18.11 -6.39 7.54
CA ARG A 293 17.55 -7.58 6.88
C ARG A 293 18.04 -8.87 7.52
N ALA A 294 19.36 -8.98 7.78
CA ALA A 294 19.95 -10.17 8.38
C ALA A 294 19.35 -10.46 9.77
N ASN A 295 19.08 -9.43 10.58
CA ASN A 295 18.47 -9.59 11.89
C ASN A 295 16.96 -9.95 11.80
N VAL A 296 16.20 -9.34 10.88
CA VAL A 296 14.81 -9.72 10.59
C VAL A 296 14.76 -11.19 10.16
N GLN A 297 15.66 -11.61 9.26
CA GLN A 297 15.72 -12.98 8.77
C GLN A 297 16.01 -13.99 9.89
N LYS A 298 16.84 -13.67 10.89
CA LYS A 298 17.05 -14.55 12.05
C LYS A 298 15.75 -14.84 12.80
N LEU A 299 14.89 -13.83 12.98
CA LEU A 299 13.58 -14.00 13.61
C LEU A 299 12.67 -14.93 12.76
N ARG A 300 12.68 -14.72 11.45
CA ARG A 300 11.93 -15.54 10.48
C ARG A 300 12.40 -16.99 10.47
N ASP A 301 13.73 -17.21 10.38
CA ASP A 301 14.34 -18.55 10.35
C ASP A 301 14.08 -19.33 11.63
N ALA A 302 13.91 -18.64 12.76
CA ALA A 302 13.50 -19.23 14.02
C ALA A 302 11.99 -19.54 14.11
N GLY A 303 11.21 -19.24 13.05
CA GLY A 303 9.80 -19.58 12.92
C GLY A 303 8.84 -18.55 13.53
N TYR A 304 9.29 -17.34 13.86
CA TYR A 304 8.44 -16.29 14.40
C TYR A 304 7.73 -15.50 13.28
N TYR A 305 6.50 -15.08 13.57
CA TYR A 305 5.78 -14.08 12.78
C TYR A 305 6.38 -12.70 13.06
N VAL A 306 6.77 -11.95 12.02
CA VAL A 306 7.47 -10.67 12.20
C VAL A 306 6.66 -9.53 11.61
N ILE A 307 6.37 -8.54 12.45
CA ILE A 307 5.59 -7.35 12.15
C ILE A 307 6.53 -6.15 12.09
N GLY A 308 6.51 -5.40 10.99
CA GLY A 308 7.30 -4.17 10.85
C GLY A 308 6.46 -2.94 11.21
N ARG A 309 6.86 -2.16 12.22
CA ARG A 309 6.11 -0.98 12.64
C ARG A 309 6.69 0.32 12.07
N ILE A 310 5.80 1.17 11.53
CA ILE A 310 6.12 2.47 10.94
C ILE A 310 5.22 3.54 11.55
N THR A 311 5.80 4.61 12.12
CA THR A 311 5.06 5.82 12.46
C THR A 311 4.76 6.62 11.19
N VAL A 312 3.49 7.00 10.97
CA VAL A 312 3.04 7.60 9.70
C VAL A 312 3.07 9.12 9.74
N PHE A 313 2.14 9.74 10.47
CA PHE A 313 1.98 11.20 10.50
C PHE A 313 2.73 11.88 11.65
N ASN A 314 3.56 11.14 12.37
CA ASN A 314 4.53 11.65 13.32
C ASN A 314 5.93 11.36 12.77
N ASP A 315 6.46 12.26 11.96
CA ASP A 315 7.76 12.10 11.31
C ASP A 315 8.53 13.43 11.35
N ALA A 316 9.45 13.50 12.28
CA ALA A 316 10.25 14.71 12.50
C ALA A 316 11.28 14.96 11.38
N HIS A 317 11.76 13.89 10.73
CA HIS A 317 12.70 13.99 9.62
C HIS A 317 12.01 14.53 8.37
N LEU A 318 10.89 13.91 7.98
CA LEU A 318 10.10 14.40 6.85
C LEU A 318 9.63 15.83 7.07
N ALA A 319 9.22 16.17 8.30
CA ALA A 319 8.83 17.53 8.65
C ALA A 319 9.97 18.54 8.54
N ALA A 320 11.22 18.13 8.78
CA ALA A 320 12.40 18.99 8.63
C ALA A 320 12.81 19.15 7.16
N ASP A 321 12.73 18.08 6.38
CA ASP A 321 13.07 18.08 4.95
C ASP A 321 11.99 18.79 4.11
N HIS A 322 10.71 18.71 4.54
CA HIS A 322 9.51 19.19 3.83
C HIS A 322 8.57 19.99 4.75
N PRO A 323 8.95 21.19 5.20
CA PRO A 323 8.10 22.02 6.06
C PRO A 323 6.75 22.39 5.39
N GLU A 324 6.68 22.37 4.06
CA GLU A 324 5.45 22.59 3.30
C GLU A 324 4.43 21.45 3.46
N TYR A 325 4.82 20.26 3.94
CA TYR A 325 3.91 19.14 4.24
C TYR A 325 3.34 19.21 5.66
N VAL A 326 3.93 20.06 6.51
CA VAL A 326 3.60 20.12 7.95
C VAL A 326 2.31 20.90 8.17
N ILE A 327 1.50 20.47 9.13
CA ILE A 327 0.39 21.23 9.69
C ILE A 327 0.93 22.59 10.15
N SER A 328 0.29 23.67 9.76
CA SER A 328 0.77 25.03 9.97
C SER A 328 -0.25 25.91 10.68
N ASP A 329 0.16 27.11 11.05
CA ASP A 329 -0.77 28.19 11.31
C ASP A 329 -1.29 28.79 9.99
N LEU A 330 -2.13 29.83 10.12
CA LEU A 330 -2.80 30.45 8.96
C LEU A 330 -1.87 31.24 8.04
N ASP A 331 -0.66 31.59 8.48
CA ASP A 331 0.35 32.24 7.64
C ASP A 331 1.30 31.24 6.95
N GLY A 332 1.11 29.95 7.22
CA GLY A 332 1.89 28.88 6.63
C GLY A 332 3.10 28.43 7.45
N THR A 333 3.34 29.03 8.63
CA THR A 333 4.44 28.62 9.52
C THR A 333 4.13 27.24 10.14
N PRO A 334 5.02 26.24 10.04
CA PRO A 334 4.81 24.94 10.64
C PRO A 334 4.53 25.01 12.14
N LEU A 335 3.45 24.36 12.58
CA LEU A 335 3.06 24.31 13.98
C LEU A 335 3.72 23.15 14.72
N LYS A 336 4.25 23.45 15.92
CA LYS A 336 4.73 22.44 16.85
C LYS A 336 3.62 22.07 17.82
N ILE A 337 3.05 20.88 17.66
CA ILE A 337 1.94 20.38 18.49
C ILE A 337 2.45 19.20 19.32
N SER A 338 2.23 19.26 20.65
CA SER A 338 2.77 18.25 21.59
C SER A 338 4.29 18.03 21.44
N SER A 339 5.02 19.15 21.26
CA SER A 339 6.49 19.20 21.08
C SER A 339 7.01 18.62 19.75
N MET A 340 6.15 18.29 18.80
CA MET A 340 6.51 17.68 17.52
C MET A 340 5.90 18.42 16.34
N TYR A 341 6.55 18.31 15.18
CA TYR A 341 6.00 18.73 13.90
C TYR A 341 5.33 17.53 13.23
N TRP A 342 4.16 17.76 12.63
CA TRP A 342 3.33 16.70 12.07
C TRP A 342 3.10 16.96 10.59
N PRO A 343 3.64 16.11 9.71
CA PRO A 343 3.17 16.05 8.33
C PRO A 343 1.66 15.83 8.29
N SER A 344 0.99 16.54 7.39
CA SER A 344 -0.47 16.47 7.30
C SER A 344 -0.95 15.12 6.79
N ALA A 345 -1.93 14.53 7.45
CA ALA A 345 -2.59 13.32 6.97
C ALA A 345 -3.40 13.53 5.67
N TYR A 346 -3.62 14.77 5.25
CA TYR A 346 -4.22 15.06 3.95
C TYR A 346 -3.21 15.09 2.81
N ASN A 347 -1.90 15.08 3.09
CA ASN A 347 -0.86 15.14 2.07
C ASN A 347 -0.63 13.78 1.40
N ARG A 348 -0.90 13.68 0.10
CA ARG A 348 -0.79 12.42 -0.67
C ARG A 348 0.65 11.98 -0.91
N THR A 349 1.61 12.90 -0.93
CA THR A 349 3.05 12.54 -1.01
C THR A 349 3.50 11.83 0.26
N VAL A 350 2.97 12.21 1.43
CA VAL A 350 3.22 11.49 2.69
C VAL A 350 2.66 10.06 2.61
N TRP A 351 1.45 9.87 2.05
CA TRP A 351 0.88 8.54 1.86
C TRP A 351 1.76 7.66 0.97
N GLN A 352 2.19 8.22 -0.16
CA GLN A 352 3.06 7.53 -1.10
C GLN A 352 4.38 7.13 -0.43
N TYR A 353 5.07 8.07 0.20
CA TYR A 353 6.32 7.81 0.92
C TYR A 353 6.17 6.66 1.93
N LYS A 354 5.17 6.76 2.81
CA LYS A 354 4.98 5.75 3.87
C LYS A 354 4.59 4.38 3.33
N THR A 355 3.85 4.34 2.24
CA THR A 355 3.48 3.07 1.59
C THR A 355 4.64 2.45 0.82
N GLU A 356 5.44 3.24 0.10
CA GLU A 356 6.66 2.76 -0.56
C GLU A 356 7.69 2.24 0.46
N LEU A 357 7.87 2.96 1.58
CA LEU A 357 8.70 2.48 2.69
C LEU A 357 8.18 1.17 3.28
N ALA A 358 6.86 1.04 3.41
CA ALA A 358 6.22 -0.19 3.90
C ALA A 358 6.49 -1.37 2.97
N LEU A 359 6.36 -1.18 1.65
CA LEU A 359 6.64 -2.20 0.64
C LEU A 359 8.12 -2.60 0.61
N GLU A 360 9.03 -1.61 0.67
CA GLU A 360 10.47 -1.87 0.77
C GLU A 360 10.80 -2.69 2.01
N ALA A 361 10.30 -2.26 3.17
CA ALA A 361 10.54 -2.97 4.43
C ALA A 361 9.97 -4.38 4.42
N ALA A 362 8.72 -4.56 3.94
CA ALA A 362 8.09 -5.88 3.85
C ALA A 362 8.95 -6.87 3.06
N ALA A 363 9.58 -6.42 1.96
CA ALA A 363 10.51 -7.22 1.16
C ALA A 363 11.81 -7.61 1.89
N LEU A 364 12.10 -7.03 3.07
CA LEU A 364 13.22 -7.43 3.92
C LEU A 364 12.94 -8.69 4.76
N GLY A 365 11.69 -9.18 4.78
CA GLY A 365 11.31 -10.42 5.45
C GLY A 365 10.16 -10.31 6.45
N PHE A 366 9.46 -9.18 6.51
CA PHE A 366 8.28 -9.05 7.36
C PHE A 366 7.07 -9.81 6.78
N ASN A 367 6.19 -10.26 7.67
CA ASN A 367 4.91 -10.85 7.31
C ASN A 367 3.82 -9.79 7.17
N GLU A 368 3.94 -8.73 7.94
CA GLU A 368 2.93 -7.71 8.15
C GLU A 368 3.59 -6.36 8.38
N ILE A 369 2.96 -5.29 7.89
CA ILE A 369 3.33 -3.92 8.23
C ILE A 369 2.26 -3.30 9.11
N GLN A 370 2.69 -2.80 10.26
CA GLN A 370 1.86 -2.10 11.23
C GLN A 370 2.10 -0.60 11.16
N PHE A 371 1.03 0.14 10.94
CA PHE A 371 1.07 1.60 10.91
C PHE A 371 0.62 2.18 12.25
N ASP A 372 1.51 2.91 12.90
CA ASP A 372 1.21 3.72 14.07
C ASP A 372 1.15 5.20 13.72
N TYR A 373 0.62 6.02 14.61
CA TYR A 373 0.37 7.44 14.38
C TYR A 373 -0.45 7.71 13.11
N ILE A 374 -1.36 6.80 12.77
CA ILE A 374 -2.38 6.98 11.74
C ILE A 374 -3.49 7.90 12.27
N ARG A 375 -3.14 9.12 12.60
CA ARG A 375 -3.99 10.09 13.28
C ARG A 375 -3.47 11.51 13.18
N PHE A 376 -4.34 12.46 13.46
CA PHE A 376 -3.96 13.84 13.71
C PHE A 376 -3.42 14.02 15.14
N PRO A 377 -2.65 15.11 15.41
CA PRO A 377 -2.11 15.34 16.74
C PRO A 377 -3.22 15.59 17.78
N ASP A 378 -3.13 14.93 18.91
CA ASP A 378 -4.12 15.04 20.00
C ASP A 378 -4.23 16.44 20.62
N GLY A 379 -3.17 17.23 20.59
CA GLY A 379 -3.16 18.60 21.09
C GLY A 379 -3.76 19.66 20.14
N ALA A 380 -4.11 19.26 18.90
CA ALA A 380 -4.54 20.18 17.84
C ALA A 380 -5.84 20.94 18.15
N TYR A 381 -6.75 20.35 18.95
CA TYR A 381 -8.02 20.97 19.31
C TYR A 381 -7.90 22.39 19.91
N LYS A 382 -6.76 22.71 20.54
CA LYS A 382 -6.50 24.05 21.10
C LYS A 382 -6.39 25.09 19.99
N TYR A 383 -5.71 24.74 18.92
CA TYR A 383 -5.52 25.60 17.74
C TYR A 383 -6.81 25.68 16.90
N GLU A 384 -7.55 24.56 16.80
CA GLU A 384 -8.87 24.54 16.14
C GLU A 384 -9.85 25.49 16.83
N LYS A 385 -9.96 25.41 18.15
CA LYS A 385 -10.81 26.29 18.94
C LYS A 385 -10.40 27.76 18.82
N ALA A 386 -9.11 28.02 18.65
CA ALA A 386 -8.58 29.37 18.42
C ALA A 386 -8.75 29.84 16.97
N GLY A 387 -9.08 28.95 16.04
CA GLY A 387 -9.14 29.24 14.59
C GLY A 387 -7.78 29.61 13.99
N THR A 388 -6.70 29.02 14.49
CA THR A 388 -5.32 29.38 14.13
C THR A 388 -4.54 28.24 13.46
N ILE A 389 -5.19 27.13 13.09
CA ILE A 389 -4.56 25.97 12.47
C ILE A 389 -5.00 25.81 11.02
N ASP A 390 -4.05 25.51 10.15
CA ASP A 390 -4.26 25.02 8.79
C ASP A 390 -3.74 23.59 8.69
N TYR A 391 -4.64 22.64 8.48
CA TYR A 391 -4.31 21.24 8.24
C TYR A 391 -3.87 20.96 6.79
N ARG A 392 -3.82 21.96 5.92
CA ARG A 392 -3.54 21.84 4.48
C ARG A 392 -4.50 20.88 3.77
N ASN A 393 -5.77 20.91 4.18
CA ASN A 393 -6.83 20.09 3.63
C ASN A 393 -7.35 20.68 2.32
N THR A 394 -6.80 20.23 1.19
CA THR A 394 -7.21 20.68 -0.15
C THR A 394 -8.32 19.81 -0.75
N TYR A 395 -8.69 18.70 -0.11
CA TYR A 395 -9.67 17.74 -0.61
C TYR A 395 -11.04 17.86 0.02
N GLY A 396 -11.22 18.70 1.05
CA GLY A 396 -12.46 18.82 1.80
C GLY A 396 -12.86 17.59 2.59
N GLU A 397 -11.89 16.72 2.92
CA GLU A 397 -12.11 15.48 3.67
C GLU A 397 -12.19 15.75 5.18
N SER A 398 -12.96 14.94 5.90
CA SER A 398 -12.84 14.87 7.35
C SER A 398 -11.53 14.20 7.76
N LYS A 399 -11.11 14.37 9.02
CA LYS A 399 -9.92 13.70 9.56
C LYS A 399 -10.04 12.17 9.46
N ALA A 400 -11.21 11.63 9.78
CA ALA A 400 -11.45 10.20 9.74
C ALA A 400 -11.46 9.65 8.30
N GLN A 401 -11.96 10.43 7.32
CA GLN A 401 -11.84 10.07 5.91
C GLN A 401 -10.39 9.99 5.46
N ALA A 402 -9.55 10.95 5.83
CA ALA A 402 -8.13 10.94 5.48
C ALA A 402 -7.41 9.72 6.06
N VAL A 403 -7.67 9.39 7.33
CA VAL A 403 -7.10 8.20 7.99
C VAL A 403 -7.55 6.90 7.30
N GLN A 404 -8.86 6.73 7.07
CA GLN A 404 -9.39 5.54 6.43
C GLN A 404 -8.87 5.36 5.00
N ARG A 405 -8.83 6.45 4.22
CA ARG A 405 -8.39 6.43 2.81
C ARG A 405 -6.89 6.17 2.68
N PHE A 406 -6.07 6.69 3.62
CA PHE A 406 -4.67 6.29 3.70
C PHE A 406 -4.52 4.78 3.90
N LEU A 407 -5.27 4.22 4.85
CA LEU A 407 -5.22 2.77 5.10
C LEU A 407 -5.71 1.95 3.91
N LEU A 408 -6.77 2.38 3.21
CA LEU A 408 -7.22 1.75 1.97
C LEU A 408 -6.12 1.78 0.90
N TYR A 409 -5.47 2.93 0.70
CA TYR A 409 -4.38 3.08 -0.25
C TYR A 409 -3.19 2.16 0.05
N ALA A 410 -2.83 2.04 1.33
CA ALA A 410 -1.73 1.18 1.76
C ALA A 410 -2.11 -0.32 1.71
N ALA A 411 -3.35 -0.67 2.14
CA ALA A 411 -3.83 -2.04 2.16
C ALA A 411 -3.86 -2.67 0.76
N GLU A 412 -4.40 -1.98 -0.24
CA GLU A 412 -4.43 -2.48 -1.62
C GLU A 412 -3.04 -2.84 -2.14
N ARG A 413 -2.05 -2.03 -1.82
CA ARG A 413 -0.67 -2.24 -2.28
C ARG A 413 0.05 -3.35 -1.53
N LEU A 414 -0.11 -3.39 -0.21
CA LEU A 414 0.49 -4.42 0.62
C LEU A 414 -0.12 -5.79 0.32
N HIS A 415 -1.46 -5.89 0.22
CA HIS A 415 -2.13 -7.15 -0.15
C HIS A 415 -1.72 -7.64 -1.54
N LYS A 416 -1.65 -6.75 -2.53
CA LYS A 416 -1.18 -7.08 -3.89
C LYS A 416 0.27 -7.58 -3.89
N ALA A 417 1.09 -7.09 -2.97
CA ALA A 417 2.48 -7.52 -2.80
C ALA A 417 2.63 -8.76 -1.89
N GLY A 418 1.56 -9.28 -1.30
CA GLY A 418 1.56 -10.48 -0.46
C GLY A 418 1.85 -10.24 1.02
N TYR A 419 1.51 -9.06 1.56
CA TYR A 419 1.75 -8.68 2.95
C TYR A 419 0.47 -8.22 3.64
N TYR A 420 0.35 -8.55 4.93
CA TYR A 420 -0.73 -8.07 5.78
C TYR A 420 -0.49 -6.63 6.25
N ILE A 421 -1.58 -5.97 6.64
CA ILE A 421 -1.58 -4.61 7.19
C ILE A 421 -2.26 -4.58 8.55
N SER A 422 -1.67 -3.87 9.51
CA SER A 422 -2.33 -3.54 10.78
C SER A 422 -2.22 -2.06 11.13
N GLY A 423 -3.07 -1.61 12.03
CA GLY A 423 -3.13 -0.22 12.43
C GLY A 423 -3.26 -0.03 13.93
N ASP A 424 -2.43 0.86 14.49
CA ASP A 424 -2.44 1.22 15.91
C ASP A 424 -3.40 2.37 16.17
N VAL A 425 -4.25 2.21 17.17
CA VAL A 425 -5.25 3.20 17.54
C VAL A 425 -5.22 3.48 19.04
N PHE A 426 -5.55 4.69 19.44
CA PHE A 426 -5.74 5.01 20.84
C PHE A 426 -6.80 4.13 21.48
N GLY A 427 -6.66 3.80 22.77
CA GLY A 427 -7.70 3.11 23.53
C GLY A 427 -9.05 3.84 23.47
N GLU A 428 -9.05 5.17 23.36
CA GLU A 428 -10.24 6.00 23.14
C GLU A 428 -11.03 5.61 21.88
N CYS A 429 -10.37 5.08 20.85
CA CYS A 429 -10.99 4.70 19.59
C CYS A 429 -12.04 3.58 19.75
N ALA A 430 -11.99 2.80 20.84
CA ALA A 430 -12.99 1.81 21.17
C ALA A 430 -14.35 2.40 21.60
N ASN A 431 -14.45 3.72 21.80
CA ASN A 431 -15.72 4.39 22.07
C ASN A 431 -16.58 4.53 20.81
N ALA A 432 -17.89 4.76 21.03
CA ALA A 432 -18.87 4.88 19.96
C ALA A 432 -18.93 6.27 19.31
N TYR A 433 -17.77 6.89 19.03
CA TYR A 433 -17.68 8.18 18.35
C TYR A 433 -16.36 8.31 17.58
N VAL A 434 -16.31 9.20 16.61
CA VAL A 434 -15.08 9.59 15.94
C VAL A 434 -14.23 10.41 16.89
N THR A 435 -12.99 10.01 17.14
CA THR A 435 -12.06 10.73 18.02
C THR A 435 -11.61 12.05 17.41
N ALA A 436 -11.21 13.01 18.25
CA ALA A 436 -10.71 14.31 17.79
C ALA A 436 -9.48 14.20 16.86
N CYS A 437 -8.72 13.11 16.98
CA CYS A 437 -7.56 12.82 16.14
C CYS A 437 -7.92 12.05 14.84
N GLY A 438 -9.20 11.83 14.55
CA GLY A 438 -9.67 11.22 13.30
C GLY A 438 -9.67 9.70 13.30
N GLN A 439 -9.50 9.03 14.43
CA GLN A 439 -9.62 7.59 14.51
C GLN A 439 -11.06 7.18 14.80
N TYR A 440 -11.57 6.20 14.06
CA TYR A 440 -12.88 5.60 14.27
C TYR A 440 -12.80 4.10 14.04
N TRP A 441 -13.09 3.32 15.08
CA TRP A 441 -12.84 1.87 15.11
C TRP A 441 -13.46 1.11 13.93
N PRO A 442 -14.78 1.21 13.65
CA PRO A 442 -15.36 0.44 12.55
C PRO A 442 -14.76 0.77 11.18
N ALA A 443 -14.42 2.03 10.93
CA ALA A 443 -13.83 2.47 9.67
C ALA A 443 -12.40 1.97 9.46
N ILE A 444 -11.63 1.85 10.52
CA ILE A 444 -10.26 1.32 10.48
C ILE A 444 -10.30 -0.21 10.42
N SER A 445 -11.08 -0.85 11.32
CA SER A 445 -11.20 -2.30 11.39
C SER A 445 -11.73 -2.94 10.10
N SER A 446 -12.60 -2.25 9.35
CA SER A 446 -13.08 -2.76 8.06
C SER A 446 -11.99 -2.83 6.99
N VAL A 447 -10.88 -2.09 7.13
CA VAL A 447 -9.81 -1.98 6.13
C VAL A 447 -8.62 -2.87 6.47
N VAL A 448 -8.08 -2.77 7.70
CA VAL A 448 -6.87 -3.49 8.11
C VAL A 448 -7.14 -4.97 8.43
N ASP A 449 -6.10 -5.81 8.43
CA ASP A 449 -6.20 -7.23 8.81
C ASP A 449 -6.16 -7.40 10.33
N ALA A 450 -5.46 -6.53 11.05
CA ALA A 450 -5.51 -6.44 12.51
C ALA A 450 -5.60 -4.98 12.98
N ILE A 451 -6.43 -4.72 13.99
CA ILE A 451 -6.54 -3.43 14.68
C ILE A 451 -5.97 -3.55 16.07
N SER A 452 -5.11 -2.61 16.43
CA SER A 452 -4.31 -2.68 17.66
C SER A 452 -4.59 -1.47 18.55
N GLY A 453 -5.47 -1.65 19.53
CA GLY A 453 -5.70 -0.63 20.54
C GLY A 453 -4.52 -0.49 21.50
N MET A 454 -4.35 0.71 22.05
CA MET A 454 -3.30 1.06 23.03
C MET A 454 -3.92 1.49 24.37
N PRO A 455 -4.56 0.58 25.15
CA PRO A 455 -5.23 0.90 26.39
C PRO A 455 -4.27 0.90 27.59
N TYR A 456 -3.09 1.52 27.46
CA TYR A 456 -2.14 1.56 28.57
C TYR A 456 -2.77 2.18 29.82
N PRO A 457 -2.86 1.47 30.95
CA PRO A 457 -3.58 1.94 32.13
C PRO A 457 -3.12 3.31 32.64
N ASP A 458 -1.83 3.64 32.55
CA ASP A 458 -1.29 4.92 33.00
C ASP A 458 -1.53 6.09 32.04
N HIS A 459 -2.10 5.84 30.86
CA HIS A 459 -2.54 6.88 29.93
C HIS A 459 -3.96 7.36 30.19
N TYR A 460 -4.75 6.60 30.96
CA TYR A 460 -6.09 7.03 31.37
C TYR A 460 -6.04 8.04 32.53
N SER A 461 -7.03 8.91 32.61
CA SER A 461 -7.13 9.87 33.69
C SER A 461 -7.66 9.25 34.98
N ALA A 462 -7.12 9.68 36.12
CA ALA A 462 -7.69 9.31 37.42
C ALA A 462 -9.13 9.82 37.55
N GLN A 463 -9.97 9.05 38.23
CA GLN A 463 -11.36 9.39 38.53
C GLN A 463 -11.54 9.44 40.06
N GLY A 464 -11.29 10.62 40.64
CA GLY A 464 -11.17 10.75 42.09
C GLY A 464 -10.00 9.93 42.63
N ASP A 465 -10.26 9.03 43.57
CA ASP A 465 -9.26 8.14 44.16
C ASP A 465 -8.96 6.91 43.29
N TYR A 466 -9.77 6.64 42.25
CA TYR A 466 -9.54 5.54 41.33
C TYR A 466 -8.47 5.90 40.30
N LYS A 467 -7.41 5.13 40.27
CA LYS A 467 -6.31 5.28 39.36
C LYS A 467 -6.22 4.06 38.43
N PRO A 468 -6.49 4.19 37.14
CA PRO A 468 -6.51 3.06 36.20
C PRO A 468 -5.25 2.20 36.22
N TRP A 469 -4.08 2.78 36.42
CA TRP A 469 -2.80 2.08 36.47
C TRP A 469 -2.57 1.27 37.77
N GLU A 470 -3.44 1.38 38.78
CA GLU A 470 -3.49 0.48 39.92
C GLU A 470 -4.43 -0.72 39.68
N HIS A 471 -5.15 -0.71 38.54
CA HIS A 471 -6.18 -1.69 38.18
C HIS A 471 -6.06 -2.14 36.71
N PRO A 472 -4.93 -2.75 36.30
CA PRO A 472 -4.68 -3.09 34.89
C PRO A 472 -5.76 -4.01 34.32
N TYR A 473 -6.17 -5.05 35.03
CA TYR A 473 -7.25 -5.95 34.60
C TYR A 473 -8.53 -5.17 34.26
N THR A 474 -9.03 -4.35 35.17
CA THR A 474 -10.29 -3.64 34.98
C THR A 474 -10.21 -2.64 33.81
N THR A 475 -9.09 -1.94 33.71
CA THR A 475 -8.89 -0.94 32.65
C THR A 475 -8.88 -1.59 31.28
N VAL A 476 -8.12 -2.67 31.12
CA VAL A 476 -7.99 -3.38 29.84
C VAL A 476 -9.25 -4.19 29.51
N TYR A 477 -9.94 -4.76 30.51
CA TYR A 477 -11.21 -5.43 30.32
C TYR A 477 -12.29 -4.47 29.76
N ASN A 478 -12.46 -3.30 30.38
CA ASN A 478 -13.42 -2.30 29.91
C ASN A 478 -13.12 -1.82 28.49
N PHE A 479 -11.84 -1.65 28.15
CA PHE A 479 -11.42 -1.39 26.79
C PHE A 479 -11.84 -2.53 25.86
N GLY A 480 -11.54 -3.78 26.23
CA GLY A 480 -11.84 -4.96 25.41
C GLY A 480 -13.33 -5.11 25.13
N GLU A 481 -14.20 -4.93 26.16
CA GLU A 481 -15.66 -4.93 25.97
C GLU A 481 -16.10 -3.85 24.96
N SER A 482 -15.55 -2.64 25.09
CA SER A 482 -15.85 -1.53 24.16
C SER A 482 -15.38 -1.85 22.74
N ALA A 483 -14.17 -2.40 22.59
CA ALA A 483 -13.61 -2.79 21.29
C ALA A 483 -14.46 -3.89 20.63
N MET A 484 -14.85 -4.92 21.37
CA MET A 484 -15.70 -6.00 20.85
C MET A 484 -17.10 -5.53 20.50
N ALA A 485 -17.64 -4.54 21.22
CA ALA A 485 -18.89 -3.89 20.84
C ALA A 485 -18.75 -3.18 19.47
N ARG A 486 -17.63 -2.50 19.22
CA ARG A 486 -17.34 -1.87 17.89
C ARG A 486 -17.12 -2.92 16.80
N GLN A 487 -16.46 -4.04 17.13
CA GLN A 487 -16.29 -5.15 16.18
C GLN A 487 -17.63 -5.72 15.71
N SER A 488 -18.59 -5.86 16.61
CA SER A 488 -19.94 -6.35 16.27
C SER A 488 -20.73 -5.43 15.34
N GLU A 489 -20.31 -4.17 15.21
CA GLU A 489 -20.89 -3.16 14.33
C GLU A 489 -20.09 -3.00 13.01
N THR A 490 -19.00 -3.74 12.86
CA THR A 490 -18.12 -3.66 11.69
C THR A 490 -18.48 -4.76 10.70
N ALA A 491 -18.76 -4.40 9.45
CA ALA A 491 -19.17 -5.35 8.43
C ALA A 491 -18.09 -6.41 8.10
N SER A 492 -16.83 -6.01 8.15
CA SER A 492 -15.67 -6.90 7.92
C SER A 492 -14.63 -6.69 9.02
N PRO A 493 -14.89 -7.18 10.23
CA PRO A 493 -14.02 -6.93 11.38
C PRO A 493 -12.64 -7.59 11.22
N SER A 494 -11.59 -6.84 11.56
CA SER A 494 -10.22 -7.32 11.64
C SER A 494 -9.96 -8.12 12.92
N ALA A 495 -8.81 -8.79 13.04
CA ALA A 495 -8.36 -9.34 14.31
C ALA A 495 -8.10 -8.20 15.32
N VAL A 496 -8.56 -8.37 16.57
CA VAL A 496 -8.25 -7.43 17.66
C VAL A 496 -6.98 -7.89 18.36
N ARG A 497 -5.88 -7.17 18.14
CA ARG A 497 -4.56 -7.45 18.69
C ARG A 497 -4.09 -6.24 19.47
N THR A 498 -4.08 -6.32 20.80
CA THR A 498 -3.96 -5.17 21.67
C THR A 498 -2.53 -4.99 22.20
N TRP A 499 -2.06 -3.75 22.22
CA TRP A 499 -0.85 -3.39 22.94
C TRP A 499 -1.09 -3.43 24.46
N ILE A 500 -0.21 -4.07 25.21
CA ILE A 500 -0.25 -4.13 26.68
C ILE A 500 0.94 -3.40 27.29
N GLN A 501 0.75 -2.82 28.48
CA GLN A 501 1.75 -2.01 29.16
C GLN A 501 2.85 -2.89 29.78
N CYS A 502 4.05 -2.84 29.24
CA CYS A 502 5.20 -3.64 29.64
C CYS A 502 6.32 -2.76 30.25
N TYR A 503 5.93 -1.75 31.00
CA TYR A 503 6.80 -0.80 31.70
C TYR A 503 6.11 -0.29 32.96
N ASN A 504 6.89 0.17 33.96
CA ASN A 504 6.33 0.71 35.20
C ASN A 504 5.51 1.96 34.93
N ALA A 505 4.38 2.11 35.65
CA ALA A 505 3.53 3.27 35.51
C ALA A 505 4.32 4.58 35.70
N ILE A 506 4.10 5.53 34.80
CA ILE A 506 4.78 6.84 34.81
C ILE A 506 4.07 7.90 35.67
N ARG A 507 3.00 7.50 36.37
CA ARG A 507 2.19 8.35 37.26
C ARG A 507 2.21 7.82 38.70
N GLU A 508 2.10 8.71 39.67
CA GLU A 508 1.99 8.29 41.09
C GLU A 508 0.71 7.48 41.34
N PRO A 509 0.89 6.33 42.08
CA PRO A 509 2.09 5.87 42.77
C PRO A 509 3.01 5.01 41.92
N TYR A 510 3.51 5.34 40.82
CA TYR A 510 4.54 4.68 40.00
C TYR A 510 4.57 3.14 40.14
N ASN A 511 3.42 2.53 39.95
CA ASN A 511 3.25 1.09 40.17
C ASN A 511 4.22 0.28 39.36
N HIS A 512 4.80 -0.75 40.00
CA HIS A 512 5.60 -1.72 39.26
C HIS A 512 4.69 -2.58 38.38
N TYR A 513 5.09 -2.75 37.13
CA TYR A 513 4.44 -3.64 36.16
C TYR A 513 5.38 -4.81 35.89
N GLY A 514 5.04 -5.95 36.46
CA GLY A 514 5.75 -7.21 36.26
C GLY A 514 4.86 -8.28 35.64
N ALA A 515 5.23 -9.52 35.84
CA ALA A 515 4.50 -10.67 35.28
C ALA A 515 3.02 -10.75 35.73
N ALA A 516 2.72 -10.29 36.94
CA ALA A 516 1.35 -10.32 37.47
C ALA A 516 0.43 -9.33 36.75
N GLU A 517 0.90 -8.09 36.58
CA GLU A 517 0.15 -7.02 35.92
C GLU A 517 -0.04 -7.32 34.42
N LEU A 518 1.00 -7.84 33.74
CA LEU A 518 0.88 -8.31 32.36
C LEU A 518 -0.10 -9.46 32.22
N GLY A 519 -0.02 -10.44 33.14
CA GLY A 519 -0.98 -11.56 33.19
C GLY A 519 -2.41 -11.10 33.40
N ASP A 520 -2.61 -10.02 34.18
CA ASP A 520 -3.91 -9.38 34.38
C ASP A 520 -4.42 -8.74 33.08
N GLU A 521 -3.58 -8.03 32.35
CA GLU A 521 -3.96 -7.43 31.07
C GLU A 521 -4.30 -8.49 30.00
N VAL A 522 -3.47 -9.53 29.87
CA VAL A 522 -3.74 -10.64 28.93
C VAL A 522 -5.04 -11.37 29.30
N ARG A 523 -5.27 -11.66 30.60
CA ARG A 523 -6.50 -12.29 31.05
C ARG A 523 -7.71 -11.39 30.75
N ALA A 524 -7.61 -10.10 31.02
CA ALA A 524 -8.66 -9.13 30.73
C ALA A 524 -9.08 -9.11 29.26
N LEU A 525 -8.10 -9.14 28.34
CA LEU A 525 -8.39 -9.23 26.90
C LEU A 525 -9.14 -10.51 26.52
N ARG A 526 -8.71 -11.65 27.04
CA ARG A 526 -9.38 -12.95 26.82
C ARG A 526 -10.81 -12.96 27.37
N ASP A 527 -10.98 -12.48 28.58
CA ASP A 527 -12.30 -12.43 29.26
C ASP A 527 -13.26 -11.48 28.54
N ALA A 528 -12.76 -10.42 27.90
CA ALA A 528 -13.51 -9.49 27.04
C ALA A 528 -13.77 -10.02 25.62
N GLY A 529 -13.17 -11.15 25.23
CA GLY A 529 -13.35 -11.75 23.89
C GLY A 529 -12.38 -11.24 22.81
N CYS A 530 -11.32 -10.51 23.19
CA CYS A 530 -10.26 -10.08 22.27
C CYS A 530 -9.28 -11.25 22.04
N THR A 531 -9.50 -12.05 21.01
CA THR A 531 -8.76 -13.32 20.79
C THR A 531 -7.61 -13.21 19.79
N GLY A 532 -7.41 -12.07 19.11
CA GLY A 532 -6.33 -11.88 18.13
C GLY A 532 -4.93 -11.79 18.74
N GLY A 533 -4.84 -11.78 20.09
CA GLY A 533 -3.58 -11.75 20.82
C GLY A 533 -3.18 -10.39 21.36
N PHE A 534 -1.89 -10.25 21.67
CA PHE A 534 -1.35 -9.03 22.28
C PHE A 534 0.09 -8.75 21.80
N MET A 535 0.53 -7.52 21.99
CA MET A 535 1.90 -7.07 21.79
C MET A 535 2.36 -6.31 23.04
N THR A 536 3.58 -6.58 23.49
CA THR A 536 4.14 -5.92 24.68
C THR A 536 4.74 -4.57 24.32
N TRP A 537 4.28 -3.48 24.93
CA TRP A 537 4.88 -2.17 24.71
C TRP A 537 5.89 -1.82 25.81
N ASN A 538 7.14 -1.68 25.41
CA ASN A 538 8.21 -1.07 26.20
C ASN A 538 9.15 -0.33 25.26
N GLY A 539 9.09 1.01 25.23
CA GLY A 539 9.87 1.83 24.28
C GLY A 539 11.38 1.61 24.34
N ALA A 540 11.93 1.15 25.48
CA ALA A 540 13.32 0.77 25.60
C ALA A 540 13.62 -0.67 25.16
N SER A 541 12.58 -1.46 24.84
CA SER A 541 12.67 -2.93 24.62
C SER A 541 13.32 -3.70 25.78
N ASP A 542 13.25 -3.15 27.00
CA ASP A 542 13.81 -3.72 28.23
C ASP A 542 12.80 -4.72 28.84
N ILE A 543 12.69 -5.89 28.18
CA ILE A 543 11.67 -6.91 28.48
C ILE A 543 12.14 -7.92 29.53
N ASP A 544 13.45 -8.05 29.75
CA ASP A 544 14.06 -9.01 30.68
C ASP A 544 13.71 -8.72 32.15
N LYS A 545 13.35 -7.48 32.49
CA LYS A 545 12.88 -7.07 33.83
C LYS A 545 11.50 -7.62 34.19
N ILE A 546 10.72 -8.10 33.23
CA ILE A 546 9.34 -8.53 33.44
C ILE A 546 9.29 -9.96 33.97
N GLY A 547 10.40 -10.67 33.93
CA GLY A 547 10.43 -12.08 34.26
C GLY A 547 9.75 -12.93 33.18
N ARG A 548 9.81 -14.24 33.32
CA ARG A 548 9.02 -15.16 32.46
C ARG A 548 7.57 -15.08 32.93
N ALA A 549 6.81 -14.11 32.44
CA ALA A 549 5.37 -14.21 32.49
C ALA A 549 5.03 -15.46 31.68
N HIS A 550 4.52 -16.49 32.35
CA HIS A 550 3.91 -17.62 31.67
C HIS A 550 2.59 -17.13 31.08
N VAL A 551 2.66 -16.69 29.84
CA VAL A 551 1.51 -16.19 29.07
C VAL A 551 0.78 -17.36 28.45
#